data_d6397537f1ae36d762bfde9a2f2da631
#
_entry.id   d6397537f1ae36d762bfde9a2f2da631
#
_cell.length_a   1.000
_cell.length_b   1.000
_cell.length_c   1.000
_cell.angle_alpha   90.00
_cell.angle_beta   90.00
_cell.angle_gamma   90.00
#
_symmetry.space_group_name_H-M   'P 1'
#
loop_
_entity.id
_entity.type
_entity.pdbx_description
1 polymer ?
#
loop_
_entity_poly.entity_id
_entity_poly.type
_entity_poly.pdbx_seq_one_letter_code
_entity_poly.pdbx_strand_id
1 'polypeptide(L)'
;MKVSQIIAGKRVETISASATIHDLVNSLNTHHVGGLVVSSDGKKIDGIVSERDVVRSMPGKLNELITMHVRDIMTAEVHTCTPESSVAELMKMMTELRIRHVPVVDEAGSLIS
;
A
#
# COMPACT_ATOMS: atom_id res chain seq x y z
N MET A 1 2.24 -22.98 4.03
CA MET A 1 2.95 -21.85 4.65
C MET A 1 1.97 -20.74 4.97
N LYS A 2 2.10 -20.18 6.16
CA LYS A 2 1.27 -19.05 6.59
C LYS A 2 1.96 -17.73 6.33
N VAL A 3 1.17 -16.68 6.15
CA VAL A 3 1.68 -15.31 5.96
C VAL A 3 2.61 -14.90 7.12
N SER A 4 2.29 -15.30 8.36
CA SER A 4 3.13 -15.01 9.52
C SER A 4 4.59 -15.43 9.36
N GLN A 5 4.85 -16.44 8.54
CA GLN A 5 6.20 -16.97 8.33
C GLN A 5 7.04 -16.10 7.39
N ILE A 6 6.38 -15.31 6.53
CA ILE A 6 7.10 -14.46 5.58
C ILE A 6 7.20 -12.99 6.02
N ILE A 7 6.39 -12.57 6.99
CA ILE A 7 6.40 -11.17 7.46
C ILE A 7 7.20 -10.97 8.74
N ALA A 8 7.68 -12.04 9.36
CA ALA A 8 8.42 -11.96 10.63
C ALA A 8 9.60 -11.00 10.53
N GLY A 9 9.68 -10.04 11.45
CA GLY A 9 10.76 -9.07 11.51
C GLY A 9 10.72 -7.96 10.46
N LYS A 10 9.73 -7.95 9.59
CA LYS A 10 9.59 -6.90 8.58
C LYS A 10 8.92 -5.66 9.16
N ARG A 11 9.45 -4.51 8.78
CA ARG A 11 8.92 -3.22 9.17
C ARG A 11 7.82 -2.78 8.21
N VAL A 12 6.79 -2.12 8.74
CA VAL A 12 5.75 -1.50 7.92
C VAL A 12 6.09 -0.03 7.72
N GLU A 13 6.14 0.38 6.45
CA GLU A 13 6.27 1.78 6.10
C GLU A 13 4.93 2.28 5.59
N THR A 14 4.51 3.45 6.05
CA THR A 14 3.25 4.06 5.66
C THR A 14 3.47 5.48 5.16
N ILE A 15 2.45 6.04 4.52
CA ILE A 15 2.46 7.43 4.10
C ILE A 15 1.10 8.06 4.43
N SER A 16 1.09 9.35 4.71
CA SER A 16 -0.15 10.08 4.98
C SER A 16 -0.92 10.36 3.69
N ALA A 17 -2.26 10.34 3.77
CA ALA A 17 -3.12 10.73 2.66
C ALA A 17 -2.92 12.19 2.25
N SER A 18 -2.45 13.03 3.16
CA SER A 18 -2.16 14.45 2.92
C SER A 18 -0.78 14.71 2.34
N ALA A 19 0.08 13.69 2.24
CA ALA A 19 1.39 13.82 1.61
C ALA A 19 1.21 14.11 0.11
N THR A 20 2.20 14.77 -0.48
CA THR A 20 2.18 15.05 -1.92
C THR A 20 2.68 13.85 -2.71
N ILE A 21 2.42 13.84 -4.01
CA ILE A 21 2.95 12.80 -4.90
C ILE A 21 4.48 12.88 -4.94
N HIS A 22 5.05 14.07 -4.81
CA HIS A 22 6.50 14.24 -4.69
C HIS A 22 7.05 13.47 -3.47
N ASP A 23 6.39 13.62 -2.32
CA ASP A 23 6.75 12.89 -1.10
C ASP A 23 6.61 11.38 -1.29
N LEU A 24 5.54 10.97 -1.97
CA LEU A 24 5.29 9.55 -2.25
C LEU A 24 6.42 8.95 -3.09
N VAL A 25 6.79 9.60 -4.19
CA VAL A 25 7.85 9.12 -5.08
C VAL A 25 9.17 9.01 -4.34
N ASN A 26 9.49 10.00 -3.52
CA ASN A 26 10.70 9.96 -2.71
C ASN A 26 10.67 8.82 -1.69
N SER A 27 9.54 8.58 -1.06
CA SER A 27 9.38 7.50 -0.07
C SER A 27 9.51 6.13 -0.72
N LEU A 28 8.85 5.92 -1.87
CA LEU A 28 8.97 4.67 -2.62
C LEU A 28 10.42 4.38 -3.00
N ASN A 29 11.12 5.41 -3.46
CA ASN A 29 12.52 5.27 -3.85
C ASN A 29 13.43 5.02 -2.63
N THR A 30 13.22 5.73 -1.54
CA THR A 30 14.03 5.59 -0.33
C THR A 30 13.90 4.21 0.28
N HIS A 31 12.70 3.66 0.32
CA HIS A 31 12.44 2.35 0.92
C HIS A 31 12.55 1.19 -0.08
N HIS A 32 12.82 1.48 -1.35
CA HIS A 32 12.94 0.48 -2.42
C HIS A 32 11.69 -0.41 -2.51
N VAL A 33 10.51 0.20 -2.46
CA VAL A 33 9.23 -0.51 -2.53
C VAL A 33 8.38 0.03 -3.67
N GLY A 34 7.46 -0.78 -4.15
CA GLY A 34 6.55 -0.41 -5.24
C GLY A 34 5.21 0.13 -4.76
N GLY A 35 4.93 0.07 -3.47
CA GLY A 35 3.69 0.56 -2.89
C GLY A 35 3.79 0.77 -1.40
N LEU A 36 2.87 1.57 -0.88
CA LEU A 36 2.80 1.91 0.55
C LEU A 36 1.35 1.89 1.01
N VAL A 37 1.16 1.50 2.26
CA VAL A 37 -0.13 1.66 2.92
C VAL A 37 -0.29 3.13 3.30
N VAL A 38 -1.48 3.68 3.02
CA VAL A 38 -1.82 5.04 3.41
C VAL A 38 -2.47 5.00 4.79
N SER A 39 -1.86 5.66 5.74
CA SER A 39 -2.30 5.68 7.13
C SER A 39 -1.83 6.95 7.82
N SER A 40 -2.68 7.53 8.66
CA SER A 40 -2.32 8.71 9.43
C SER A 40 -1.63 8.37 10.76
N ASP A 41 -1.85 7.16 11.28
CA ASP A 41 -1.33 6.74 12.59
C ASP A 41 -0.47 5.49 12.56
N GLY A 42 -0.30 4.90 11.37
CA GLY A 42 0.48 3.67 11.20
C GLY A 42 -0.28 2.40 11.57
N LYS A 43 -1.54 2.52 11.98
CA LYS A 43 -2.38 1.38 12.41
C LYS A 43 -3.63 1.22 11.56
N LYS A 44 -4.37 2.30 11.37
CA LYS A 44 -5.59 2.29 10.57
C LYS A 44 -5.24 2.45 9.10
N ILE A 45 -5.79 1.60 8.26
CA ILE A 45 -5.57 1.65 6.81
C ILE A 45 -6.59 2.60 6.19
N ASP A 46 -6.11 3.70 5.62
CA ASP A 46 -6.95 4.65 4.88
C ASP A 46 -7.00 4.31 3.39
N GLY A 47 -5.97 3.66 2.89
CA GLY A 47 -5.89 3.27 1.49
C GLY A 47 -4.56 2.60 1.19
N ILE A 48 -4.34 2.35 -0.08
CA ILE A 48 -3.07 1.84 -0.59
C ILE A 48 -2.70 2.62 -1.85
N VAL A 49 -1.43 2.89 -2.05
CA VAL A 49 -0.93 3.63 -3.20
C VAL A 49 0.35 2.98 -3.71
N SER A 50 0.50 2.94 -5.04
CA SER A 50 1.63 2.27 -5.67
C SER A 50 2.23 3.15 -6.78
N GLU A 51 3.42 2.75 -7.24
CA GLU A 51 4.06 3.40 -8.39
C GLU A 51 3.17 3.32 -9.64
N ARG A 52 2.37 2.27 -9.78
CA ARG A 52 1.41 2.13 -10.87
C ARG A 52 0.35 3.23 -10.83
N ASP A 53 -0.13 3.58 -9.63
CA ASP A 53 -1.09 4.67 -9.45
C ASP A 53 -0.50 6.00 -9.91
N VAL A 54 0.78 6.23 -9.63
CA VAL A 54 1.48 7.43 -10.08
C VAL A 54 1.52 7.48 -11.61
N VAL A 55 1.96 6.39 -12.23
CA VAL A 55 2.06 6.31 -13.69
C VAL A 55 0.70 6.50 -14.36
N ARG A 56 -0.34 5.86 -13.84
CA ARG A 56 -1.70 5.96 -14.40
C ARG A 56 -2.30 7.37 -14.26
N SER A 57 -1.81 8.14 -13.30
CA SER A 57 -2.29 9.49 -13.07
C SER A 57 -1.60 10.54 -13.94
N MET A 58 -0.52 10.18 -14.63
CA MET A 58 0.25 11.11 -15.45
C MET A 58 -0.48 11.68 -16.67
N PRO A 59 -1.27 10.89 -17.43
CA PRO A 59 -1.89 11.42 -18.66
C PRO A 59 -2.76 12.65 -18.39
N GLY A 60 -2.43 13.74 -19.07
CA GLY A 60 -3.15 15.01 -18.95
C GLY A 60 -2.92 15.81 -17.69
N LYS A 61 -2.06 15.32 -16.78
CA LYS A 61 -1.85 15.98 -15.47
C LYS A 61 -0.40 16.12 -15.06
N LEU A 62 0.54 16.05 -15.99
CA LEU A 62 1.97 16.07 -15.66
C LEU A 62 2.39 17.30 -14.86
N ASN A 63 1.85 18.46 -15.18
CA ASN A 63 2.22 19.70 -14.49
C ASN A 63 1.62 19.77 -13.08
N GLU A 64 0.52 19.09 -12.84
CA GLU A 64 -0.21 19.12 -11.56
C GLU A 64 0.20 17.99 -10.62
N LEU A 65 0.66 16.89 -11.19
CA LEU A 65 0.86 15.62 -10.46
C LEU A 65 1.74 15.78 -9.23
N ILE A 66 2.84 16.51 -9.33
CA ILE A 66 3.82 16.65 -8.23
C ILE A 66 3.17 17.26 -6.98
N THR A 67 2.25 18.21 -7.17
CA THR A 67 1.58 18.91 -6.07
C THR A 67 0.26 18.27 -5.64
N MET A 68 -0.22 17.27 -6.37
CA MET A 68 -1.38 16.50 -5.96
C MET A 68 -1.05 15.70 -4.71
N HIS A 69 -2.08 15.27 -3.99
CA HIS A 69 -1.92 14.54 -2.74
C HIS A 69 -2.15 13.05 -2.96
N VAL A 70 -1.59 12.25 -2.06
CA VAL A 70 -1.75 10.78 -2.09
C VAL A 70 -3.23 10.39 -2.13
N ARG A 71 -4.09 11.09 -1.37
CA ARG A 71 -5.53 10.81 -1.35
C ARG A 71 -6.22 10.95 -2.71
N ASP A 72 -5.62 11.74 -3.61
CA ASP A 72 -6.20 11.96 -4.94
C ASP A 72 -6.01 10.78 -5.89
N ILE A 73 -5.02 9.92 -5.61
CA ILE A 73 -4.69 8.78 -6.48
C ILE A 73 -4.74 7.43 -5.77
N MET A 74 -4.84 7.38 -4.45
CA MET A 74 -4.86 6.12 -3.70
C MET A 74 -6.13 5.33 -3.96
N THR A 75 -6.04 4.01 -3.70
CA THR A 75 -7.20 3.13 -3.67
C THR A 75 -7.68 3.05 -2.24
N ALA A 76 -8.92 3.47 -1.96
CA ALA A 76 -9.48 3.46 -0.62
C ALA A 76 -10.04 2.09 -0.23
N GLU A 77 -10.51 1.30 -1.19
CA GLU A 77 -10.98 -0.06 -0.94
C GLU A 77 -9.80 -1.02 -0.95
N VAL A 78 -9.35 -1.43 0.23
CA VAL A 78 -8.14 -2.21 0.40
C VAL A 78 -8.46 -3.64 0.79
N HIS A 79 -7.91 -4.60 0.04
CA HIS A 79 -7.97 -6.02 0.38
C HIS A 79 -6.84 -6.34 1.34
N THR A 80 -7.16 -7.03 2.43
CA THR A 80 -6.19 -7.37 3.48
C THR A 80 -6.13 -8.86 3.72
N CYS A 81 -5.10 -9.29 4.43
CA CYS A 81 -4.99 -10.65 4.92
C CYS A 81 -4.54 -10.60 6.39
N THR A 82 -4.46 -11.77 7.02
CA THR A 82 -4.01 -11.89 8.41
C THR A 82 -2.78 -12.77 8.46
N PRO A 83 -2.03 -12.78 9.59
CA PRO A 83 -0.90 -13.70 9.74
C PRO A 83 -1.29 -15.17 9.60
N GLU A 84 -2.55 -15.50 9.87
CA GLU A 84 -3.05 -16.89 9.77
C GLU A 84 -3.43 -17.29 8.35
N SER A 85 -3.56 -16.32 7.43
CA SER A 85 -3.86 -16.62 6.03
C SER A 85 -2.74 -17.46 5.42
N SER A 86 -3.10 -18.37 4.51
CA SER A 86 -2.09 -19.14 3.81
C SER A 86 -1.47 -18.30 2.67
N VAL A 87 -0.22 -18.59 2.36
CA VAL A 87 0.45 -17.93 1.23
C VAL A 87 -0.26 -18.29 -0.08
N ALA A 88 -0.77 -19.50 -0.20
CA ALA A 88 -1.52 -19.91 -1.39
C ALA A 88 -2.79 -19.09 -1.59
N GLU A 89 -3.55 -18.83 -0.50
CA GLU A 89 -4.73 -17.95 -0.56
C GLU A 89 -4.36 -16.54 -0.94
N LEU A 90 -3.26 -16.02 -0.38
CA LEU A 90 -2.77 -14.68 -0.69
C LEU A 90 -2.40 -14.55 -2.16
N MET A 91 -1.67 -15.52 -2.70
CA MET A 91 -1.28 -15.52 -4.11
C MET A 91 -2.48 -15.61 -5.04
N LYS A 92 -3.49 -16.40 -4.65
CA LYS A 92 -4.74 -16.50 -5.41
C LYS A 92 -5.47 -15.16 -5.45
N MET A 93 -5.56 -14.49 -4.31
CA MET A 93 -6.16 -13.16 -4.20
C MET A 93 -5.43 -12.15 -5.11
N MET A 94 -4.11 -12.13 -5.05
CA MET A 94 -3.30 -11.23 -5.87
C MET A 94 -3.52 -11.48 -7.37
N THR A 95 -3.61 -12.74 -7.77
CA THR A 95 -3.83 -13.12 -9.16
C THR A 95 -5.23 -12.75 -9.64
N GLU A 96 -6.26 -13.11 -8.89
CA GLU A 96 -7.66 -12.87 -9.27
C GLU A 96 -8.01 -11.39 -9.29
N LEU A 97 -7.52 -10.63 -8.32
CA LEU A 97 -7.81 -9.20 -8.20
C LEU A 97 -6.78 -8.33 -8.90
N ARG A 98 -5.73 -8.93 -9.46
CA ARG A 98 -4.62 -8.23 -10.14
C ARG A 98 -4.00 -7.16 -9.27
N ILE A 99 -3.74 -7.51 -8.01
CA ILE A 99 -3.10 -6.64 -7.04
C ILE A 99 -1.74 -7.22 -6.65
N ARG A 100 -0.79 -6.37 -6.29
CA ARG A 100 0.57 -6.76 -5.92
C ARG A 100 0.90 -6.49 -4.46
N HIS A 101 0.05 -5.76 -3.77
CA HIS A 101 0.28 -5.33 -2.40
C HIS A 101 -0.95 -5.66 -1.57
N VAL A 102 -0.76 -6.43 -0.52
CA VAL A 102 -1.84 -6.82 0.39
C VAL A 102 -1.36 -6.58 1.81
N PRO A 103 -1.91 -5.59 2.50
CA PRO A 103 -1.55 -5.33 3.89
C PRO A 103 -1.98 -6.49 4.79
N VAL A 104 -1.18 -6.75 5.81
CA VAL A 104 -1.46 -7.75 6.83
C VAL A 104 -1.98 -7.02 8.07
N VAL A 105 -3.13 -7.46 8.56
CA VAL A 105 -3.79 -6.84 9.72
C VAL A 105 -4.00 -7.87 10.83
N ASP A 106 -4.15 -7.37 12.06
CA ASP A 106 -4.49 -8.19 13.22
C ASP A 106 -6.01 -8.37 13.31
N GLU A 107 -6.49 -8.99 14.39
CA GLU A 107 -7.91 -9.25 14.61
C GLU A 107 -8.74 -7.98 14.71
N ALA A 108 -8.14 -6.90 15.17
CA ALA A 108 -8.81 -5.60 15.28
C ALA A 108 -8.81 -4.82 13.95
N GLY A 109 -8.17 -5.36 12.91
CA GLY A 109 -8.04 -4.68 11.63
C GLY A 109 -6.89 -3.68 11.57
N SER A 110 -6.00 -3.70 12.58
CA SER A 110 -4.84 -2.80 12.63
C SER A 110 -3.69 -3.37 11.78
N LEU A 111 -3.02 -2.49 11.07
CA LEU A 111 -1.89 -2.82 10.21
C LEU A 111 -0.71 -3.37 11.02
N ILE A 112 -0.17 -4.50 10.59
CA ILE A 112 1.01 -5.10 11.20
C ILE A 112 2.13 -5.38 10.18
N SER A 113 1.80 -5.46 8.90
CA SER A 113 2.81 -5.61 7.85
C SER A 113 2.29 -5.29 6.44
#